data_fd8ef2dd9bcea7015242a8728c7545bd
#
_entry.id   fd8ef2dd9bcea7015242a8728c7545bd
#
_cell.length_a   1.000
_cell.length_b   1.000
_cell.length_c   1.000
_cell.angle_alpha   90.00
_cell.angle_beta   90.00
_cell.angle_gamma   90.00
#
_symmetry.space_group_name_H-M   'P 1'
#
loop_
_entity.id
_entity.type
_entity.pdbx_description
1 polymer ?
#
loop_
_entity_poly.entity_id
_entity_poly.type
_entity_poly.pdbx_seq_one_letter_code
_entity_poly.pdbx_strand_id
1 'polypeptide(L)'
;MNYEELLAARNEGKQHKVRQPIGGYYREQVDGKWRGMVDILPELNQNIAFSKGLKEECEKNKTLANNRQIHFTAVKEGGEVKQLQLELGNYQTLDQLLKDNPAVVAVKGFLDNVFNSLVDITEYLHQQGIKHVCYSPKTVFARKGDNSALLLSHGSFYLGMNDQREFYGDDAEFVAPEVLEHGTIDERCDVYSIGRFLQALFHQSDLPIAYRKAIKKAVSESPEDRFSTPTDMQKAITKVSGGIRSIVTFVIALVIALLCIGIYFDMFPESNPVEFVKPAPRTPTDDLLDDGFDPAELGVTSDGDSLVVDEATQRDFEAKAEEIFRKKYEKEADRILSKIYNKQYMNSSEKKFLAESEMTIDELMKVQSELGSDAGLSPERSQLIATEIIERITDQKKKELGLNNHMGVQLPAKK
;
A
#
# COMPACT_ATOMS: atom_id res chain seq x y z
N MET A 1 22.45 21.62 15.17
CA MET A 1 23.01 22.33 14.01
C MET A 1 22.32 23.66 13.92
N ASN A 2 23.10 24.76 13.90
CA ASN A 2 22.56 26.13 13.84
C ASN A 2 22.09 26.42 12.39
N TYR A 3 21.12 27.33 12.22
CA TYR A 3 20.61 27.78 10.91
C TYR A 3 21.73 28.32 9.99
N GLU A 4 22.75 28.95 10.56
CA GLU A 4 23.92 29.43 9.85
C GLU A 4 24.80 28.29 9.29
N GLU A 5 24.94 27.17 10.02
CA GLU A 5 25.65 25.98 9.54
C GLU A 5 24.89 25.30 8.38
N LEU A 6 23.57 25.30 8.42
CA LEU A 6 22.73 24.82 7.32
C LEU A 6 22.85 25.69 6.09
N LEU A 7 22.90 27.02 6.25
CA LEU A 7 23.12 27.97 5.16
C LEU A 7 24.53 27.86 4.57
N ALA A 8 25.56 27.71 5.43
CA ALA A 8 26.92 27.49 5.01
C ALA A 8 27.06 26.19 4.19
N ALA A 9 26.54 25.08 4.69
CA ALA A 9 26.54 23.80 3.99
C ALA A 9 25.77 23.85 2.65
N ARG A 10 24.69 24.63 2.58
CA ARG A 10 23.96 24.87 1.33
C ARG A 10 24.73 25.73 0.33
N ASN A 11 25.46 26.72 0.81
CA ASN A 11 26.30 27.60 -0.01
C ASN A 11 27.57 26.88 -0.50
N GLU A 12 28.05 25.88 0.24
CA GLU A 12 29.17 25.01 -0.19
C GLU A 12 28.79 23.93 -1.20
N GLY A 13 27.50 23.86 -1.61
CA GLY A 13 27.04 22.83 -2.53
C GLY A 13 26.97 21.42 -1.96
N LYS A 14 27.08 21.27 -0.62
CA LYS A 14 26.99 19.99 0.11
C LYS A 14 25.67 19.89 0.83
N GLN A 15 25.02 18.70 0.74
CA GLN A 15 23.85 18.37 1.54
C GLN A 15 24.27 17.83 2.91
N HIS A 16 23.32 17.82 3.85
CA HIS A 16 23.52 17.30 5.20
C HIS A 16 24.13 15.90 5.20
N LYS A 17 25.19 15.70 5.99
CA LYS A 17 25.94 14.45 6.10
C LYS A 17 25.20 13.45 6.98
N VAL A 18 24.91 12.26 6.45
CA VAL A 18 24.32 11.13 7.19
C VAL A 18 25.45 10.21 7.64
N ARG A 19 25.54 9.96 8.96
CA ARG A 19 26.54 9.03 9.49
C ARG A 19 26.13 7.59 9.17
N GLN A 20 27.04 6.85 8.58
CA GLN A 20 26.97 5.41 8.32
C GLN A 20 28.13 4.72 9.05
N PRO A 21 28.11 3.39 9.24
CA PRO A 21 29.19 2.68 9.95
C PRO A 21 30.58 2.94 9.35
N ILE A 22 30.70 3.01 8.02
CA ILE A 22 31.99 3.25 7.35
C ILE A 22 32.39 4.71 7.25
N GLY A 23 31.44 5.65 7.45
CA GLY A 23 31.74 7.06 7.28
C GLY A 23 30.56 7.96 7.14
N GLY A 24 30.74 9.09 6.50
CA GLY A 24 29.68 10.07 6.31
C GLY A 24 29.21 10.12 4.85
N TYR A 25 27.95 9.74 4.61
CA TYR A 25 27.27 9.93 3.34
C TYR A 25 26.74 11.36 3.20
N TYR A 26 26.95 11.97 2.05
CA TYR A 26 26.39 13.27 1.67
C TYR A 26 26.24 13.37 0.15
N ARG A 27 25.57 14.40 -0.32
CA ARG A 27 25.52 14.71 -1.76
C ARG A 27 26.28 15.99 -2.03
N GLU A 28 27.06 15.96 -3.10
CA GLU A 28 27.86 17.08 -3.57
C GLU A 28 27.55 17.36 -5.04
N GLN A 29 27.63 18.61 -5.44
CA GLN A 29 27.50 18.97 -6.84
C GLN A 29 28.84 18.90 -7.53
N VAL A 30 29.01 17.92 -8.44
CA VAL A 30 30.20 17.72 -9.25
C VAL A 30 29.79 17.89 -10.70
N ASP A 31 30.46 18.79 -11.42
CA ASP A 31 30.16 19.11 -12.83
C ASP A 31 28.67 19.42 -13.09
N GLY A 32 28.03 20.17 -12.20
CA GLY A 32 26.63 20.55 -12.27
C GLY A 32 25.62 19.44 -11.97
N LYS A 33 26.06 18.24 -11.61
CA LYS A 33 25.21 17.12 -11.24
C LYS A 33 25.39 16.73 -9.78
N TRP A 34 24.28 16.42 -9.10
CA TRP A 34 24.31 15.92 -7.73
C TRP A 34 24.78 14.47 -7.70
N ARG A 35 25.85 14.19 -6.96
CA ARG A 35 26.47 12.88 -6.79
C ARG A 35 26.55 12.51 -5.33
N GLY A 36 26.26 11.25 -4.99
CA GLY A 36 26.47 10.71 -3.66
C GLY A 36 27.97 10.49 -3.39
N MET A 37 28.40 10.81 -2.19
CA MET A 37 29.77 10.65 -1.71
C MET A 37 29.74 10.02 -0.33
N VAL A 38 30.70 9.17 0.00
CA VAL A 38 30.92 8.62 1.33
C VAL A 38 32.36 8.88 1.73
N ASP A 39 32.56 9.76 2.71
CA ASP A 39 33.89 9.95 3.30
C ASP A 39 34.17 8.83 4.31
N ILE A 40 35.21 8.07 4.09
CA ILE A 40 35.62 7.00 5.01
C ILE A 40 36.18 7.61 6.30
N LEU A 41 35.80 7.06 7.45
CA LEU A 41 36.33 7.48 8.73
C LEU A 41 37.86 7.26 8.79
N PRO A 42 38.66 8.29 9.13
CA PRO A 42 40.12 8.17 9.17
C PRO A 42 40.62 7.07 10.10
N GLU A 43 39.92 6.86 11.23
CA GLU A 43 40.24 5.85 12.24
C GLU A 43 40.12 4.43 11.66
N LEU A 44 39.18 4.19 10.77
CA LEU A 44 38.98 2.89 10.11
C LEU A 44 40.10 2.59 9.13
N ASN A 45 40.66 3.58 8.43
CA ASN A 45 41.77 3.39 7.53
C ASN A 45 43.08 2.95 8.22
N GLN A 46 43.19 3.22 9.51
CA GLN A 46 44.32 2.74 10.32
C GLN A 46 44.21 1.23 10.66
N ASN A 47 42.98 0.67 10.55
CA ASN A 47 42.75 -0.74 10.77
C ASN A 47 43.07 -1.54 9.48
N ILE A 48 44.09 -2.41 9.56
CA ILE A 48 44.55 -3.20 8.42
C ILE A 48 43.47 -4.13 7.87
N ALA A 49 42.67 -4.75 8.76
CA ALA A 49 41.60 -5.65 8.38
C ALA A 49 40.49 -4.90 7.61
N PHE A 50 40.09 -3.73 8.09
CA PHE A 50 39.13 -2.85 7.42
C PHE A 50 39.66 -2.38 6.07
N SER A 51 40.88 -1.85 6.01
CA SER A 51 41.50 -1.38 4.76
C SER A 51 41.58 -2.47 3.70
N LYS A 52 41.93 -3.70 4.10
CA LYS A 52 41.94 -4.85 3.21
C LYS A 52 40.52 -5.20 2.75
N GLY A 53 39.59 -5.33 3.66
CA GLY A 53 38.18 -5.64 3.36
C GLY A 53 37.54 -4.60 2.44
N LEU A 54 37.81 -3.30 2.68
CA LEU A 54 37.28 -2.23 1.84
C LEU A 54 37.85 -2.29 0.40
N LYS A 55 39.12 -2.67 0.23
CA LYS A 55 39.69 -2.89 -1.13
C LYS A 55 39.02 -4.06 -1.84
N GLU A 56 38.78 -5.17 -1.11
CA GLU A 56 38.06 -6.33 -1.64
C GLU A 56 36.61 -5.97 -1.99
N GLU A 57 35.95 -5.17 -1.16
CA GLU A 57 34.60 -4.65 -1.39
C GLU A 57 34.54 -3.81 -2.68
N CYS A 58 35.52 -2.91 -2.89
CA CYS A 58 35.61 -2.12 -4.10
C CYS A 58 35.78 -2.98 -5.38
N GLU A 59 36.51 -4.07 -5.31
CA GLU A 59 36.64 -4.98 -6.45
C GLU A 59 35.38 -5.81 -6.69
N LYS A 60 34.76 -6.34 -5.63
CA LYS A 60 33.47 -7.05 -5.72
C LYS A 60 32.38 -6.17 -6.29
N ASN A 61 32.28 -4.90 -5.87
CA ASN A 61 31.24 -3.96 -6.34
C ASN A 61 31.29 -3.80 -7.87
N LYS A 62 32.45 -3.89 -8.50
CA LYS A 62 32.59 -3.83 -9.95
C LYS A 62 32.04 -5.05 -10.68
N THR A 63 32.01 -6.20 -10.01
CA THR A 63 31.59 -7.48 -10.60
C THR A 63 30.15 -7.84 -10.36
N LEU A 64 29.52 -7.24 -9.33
CA LEU A 64 28.12 -7.48 -9.00
C LEU A 64 27.21 -6.77 -10.01
N ALA A 65 26.37 -7.53 -10.68
CA ALA A 65 25.44 -7.05 -11.70
C ALA A 65 23.99 -7.17 -11.24
N ASN A 66 23.61 -6.36 -10.25
CA ASN A 66 22.23 -6.28 -9.77
C ASN A 66 21.74 -4.83 -9.82
N ASN A 67 20.54 -4.61 -10.34
CA ASN A 67 19.95 -3.26 -10.50
C ASN A 67 19.57 -2.59 -9.17
N ARG A 68 19.71 -3.30 -8.06
CA ARG A 68 19.49 -2.78 -6.69
C ARG A 68 20.80 -2.52 -5.96
N GLN A 69 21.93 -2.77 -6.60
CA GLN A 69 23.25 -2.43 -6.11
C GLN A 69 23.64 -1.05 -6.63
N ILE A 70 24.04 -0.16 -5.73
CA ILE A 70 24.63 1.13 -6.10
C ILE A 70 26.12 0.89 -6.39
N HIS A 71 26.55 1.21 -7.60
CA HIS A 71 27.96 1.15 -7.95
C HIS A 71 28.70 2.39 -7.47
N PHE A 72 29.97 2.21 -7.13
CA PHE A 72 30.83 3.30 -6.70
C PHE A 72 32.26 3.16 -7.21
N THR A 73 32.96 4.28 -7.27
CA THR A 73 34.38 4.38 -7.58
C THR A 73 35.12 4.83 -6.33
N ALA A 74 36.16 4.11 -5.96
CA ALA A 74 37.01 4.46 -4.83
C ALA A 74 37.97 5.59 -5.19
N VAL A 75 37.94 6.69 -4.47
CA VAL A 75 38.91 7.78 -4.53
C VAL A 75 40.02 7.46 -3.54
N LYS A 76 41.24 7.32 -4.03
CA LYS A 76 42.42 6.92 -3.27
C LYS A 76 43.36 8.10 -3.08
N GLU A 77 43.89 8.23 -1.89
CA GLU A 77 44.95 9.17 -1.54
C GLU A 77 46.03 8.43 -0.75
N GLY A 78 47.28 8.54 -1.17
CA GLY A 78 48.39 7.81 -0.53
C GLY A 78 48.26 6.28 -0.58
N GLY A 79 47.49 5.72 -1.51
CA GLY A 79 47.20 4.28 -1.61
C GLY A 79 46.06 3.77 -0.74
N GLU A 80 45.46 4.62 0.08
CA GLU A 80 44.29 4.35 0.90
C GLU A 80 43.00 4.86 0.24
N VAL A 81 41.88 4.17 0.47
CA VAL A 81 40.54 4.63 0.04
C VAL A 81 40.06 5.68 1.02
N LYS A 82 39.99 6.93 0.61
CA LYS A 82 39.52 8.04 1.43
C LYS A 82 38.03 8.30 1.24
N GLN A 83 37.53 8.03 0.06
CA GLN A 83 36.15 8.37 -0.30
C GLN A 83 35.62 7.39 -1.33
N LEU A 84 34.30 7.16 -1.27
CA LEU A 84 33.56 6.44 -2.29
C LEU A 84 32.69 7.43 -3.06
N GLN A 85 32.86 7.49 -4.37
CA GLN A 85 32.04 8.28 -5.27
C GLN A 85 30.99 7.38 -5.90
N LEU A 86 29.71 7.62 -5.57
CA LEU A 86 28.60 6.80 -6.03
C LEU A 86 28.24 7.11 -7.49
N GLU A 87 27.68 6.13 -8.17
CA GLU A 87 27.09 6.32 -9.49
C GLU A 87 25.98 7.39 -9.48
N LEU A 88 25.75 7.98 -10.63
CA LEU A 88 24.67 8.94 -10.79
C LEU A 88 23.32 8.23 -10.71
N GLY A 89 22.48 8.66 -9.82
CA GLY A 89 21.16 8.07 -9.63
C GLY A 89 20.19 8.99 -8.87
N ASN A 90 18.92 8.73 -9.04
CA ASN A 90 17.87 9.44 -8.31
C ASN A 90 17.43 8.61 -7.08
N TYR A 91 18.22 8.64 -6.04
CA TYR A 91 18.00 7.91 -4.80
C TYR A 91 18.44 8.75 -3.59
N GLN A 92 17.96 8.38 -2.43
CA GLN A 92 18.30 8.97 -1.13
C GLN A 92 18.27 7.91 -0.04
N THR A 93 18.92 8.13 1.11
CA THR A 93 18.79 7.19 2.24
C THR A 93 17.35 7.13 2.72
N LEU A 94 16.93 5.98 3.24
CA LEU A 94 15.60 5.89 3.86
C LEU A 94 15.48 6.79 5.08
N ASP A 95 16.53 6.99 5.84
CA ASP A 95 16.58 7.95 6.96
C ASP A 95 16.21 9.37 6.50
N GLN A 96 16.77 9.83 5.37
CA GLN A 96 16.41 11.13 4.80
C GLN A 96 14.96 11.15 4.28
N LEU A 97 14.55 10.10 3.57
CA LEU A 97 13.19 10.00 3.05
C LEU A 97 12.15 10.07 4.18
N LEU A 98 12.39 9.37 5.28
CA LEU A 98 11.49 9.35 6.43
C LEU A 98 11.47 10.69 7.19
N LYS A 99 12.59 11.40 7.24
CA LYS A 99 12.66 12.77 7.83
C LYS A 99 11.94 13.79 6.97
N ASP A 100 12.10 13.70 5.65
CA ASP A 100 11.49 14.64 4.69
C ASP A 100 9.99 14.38 4.51
N ASN A 101 9.58 13.11 4.55
CA ASN A 101 8.20 12.67 4.36
C ASN A 101 7.87 11.44 5.23
N PRO A 102 7.59 11.62 6.54
CA PRO A 102 7.23 10.53 7.44
C PRO A 102 5.99 9.74 6.97
N ALA A 103 5.07 10.40 6.29
CA ALA A 103 3.83 9.79 5.80
C ALA A 103 4.04 8.78 4.67
N VAL A 104 5.24 8.71 4.07
CA VAL A 104 5.52 7.76 2.97
C VAL A 104 5.31 6.30 3.39
N VAL A 105 5.49 5.98 4.67
CA VAL A 105 5.28 4.62 5.21
C VAL A 105 3.82 4.17 5.10
N ALA A 106 2.89 5.12 5.18
CA ALA A 106 1.45 4.85 5.03
C ALA A 106 1.00 4.71 3.56
N VAL A 107 1.87 5.06 2.59
CA VAL A 107 1.54 4.91 1.18
C VAL A 107 1.40 3.43 0.83
N LYS A 108 0.26 3.07 0.23
CA LYS A 108 -0.02 1.70 -0.19
C LYS A 108 1.10 1.13 -1.07
N GLY A 109 1.61 -0.01 -0.67
CA GLY A 109 2.66 -0.72 -1.41
C GLY A 109 4.09 -0.23 -1.11
N PHE A 110 4.30 0.86 -0.36
CA PHE A 110 5.64 1.33 0.00
C PHE A 110 6.44 0.24 0.74
N LEU A 111 5.84 -0.32 1.80
CA LEU A 111 6.47 -1.38 2.58
C LEU A 111 6.78 -2.62 1.74
N ASP A 112 5.80 -3.04 0.92
CA ASP A 112 5.96 -4.22 0.05
C ASP A 112 7.09 -3.99 -0.96
N ASN A 113 7.20 -2.80 -1.54
CA ASN A 113 8.25 -2.46 -2.49
C ASN A 113 9.64 -2.46 -1.83
N VAL A 114 9.77 -1.83 -0.65
CA VAL A 114 11.02 -1.81 0.10
C VAL A 114 11.41 -3.24 0.51
N PHE A 115 10.49 -3.98 1.13
CA PHE A 115 10.76 -5.34 1.60
C PHE A 115 11.11 -6.30 0.47
N ASN A 116 10.30 -6.35 -0.59
CA ASN A 116 10.56 -7.24 -1.73
C ASN A 116 11.89 -6.89 -2.40
N SER A 117 12.23 -5.61 -2.50
CA SER A 117 13.51 -5.16 -3.04
C SER A 117 14.69 -5.63 -2.19
N LEU A 118 14.55 -5.59 -0.85
CA LEU A 118 15.58 -6.09 0.06
C LEU A 118 15.74 -7.61 -0.06
N VAL A 119 14.62 -8.36 -0.14
CA VAL A 119 14.68 -9.81 -0.34
C VAL A 119 15.39 -10.15 -1.65
N ASP A 120 15.06 -9.47 -2.76
CA ASP A 120 15.67 -9.71 -4.07
C ASP A 120 17.19 -9.48 -4.07
N ILE A 121 17.64 -8.37 -3.50
CA ILE A 121 19.09 -8.09 -3.45
C ILE A 121 19.81 -9.01 -2.46
N THR A 122 19.20 -9.32 -1.32
CA THR A 122 19.79 -10.21 -0.31
C THR A 122 19.94 -11.63 -0.87
N GLU A 123 18.92 -12.15 -1.54
CA GLU A 123 18.97 -13.45 -2.21
C GLU A 123 20.10 -13.49 -3.26
N TYR A 124 20.23 -12.44 -4.07
CA TYR A 124 21.33 -12.32 -5.02
C TYR A 124 22.70 -12.34 -4.32
N LEU A 125 22.87 -11.61 -3.21
CA LEU A 125 24.11 -11.61 -2.43
C LEU A 125 24.40 -12.99 -1.83
N HIS A 126 23.40 -13.70 -1.29
CA HIS A 126 23.55 -15.06 -0.78
C HIS A 126 24.03 -16.03 -1.84
N GLN A 127 23.53 -15.93 -3.08
CA GLN A 127 24.00 -16.73 -4.22
C GLN A 127 25.47 -16.43 -4.57
N GLN A 128 25.97 -15.24 -4.24
CA GLN A 128 27.40 -14.88 -4.36
C GLN A 128 28.22 -15.22 -3.10
N GLY A 129 27.61 -15.91 -2.11
CA GLY A 129 28.24 -16.25 -0.84
C GLY A 129 28.44 -15.07 0.12
N ILE A 130 27.74 -13.97 -0.10
CA ILE A 130 27.87 -12.73 0.66
C ILE A 130 26.67 -12.60 1.64
N LYS A 131 26.96 -12.29 2.92
CA LYS A 131 25.97 -11.92 3.94
C LYS A 131 26.14 -10.44 4.24
N HIS A 132 25.05 -9.66 4.17
CA HIS A 132 25.11 -8.19 4.34
C HIS A 132 25.13 -7.78 5.82
N VAL A 133 24.44 -8.51 6.66
CA VAL A 133 24.34 -8.49 8.14
C VAL A 133 23.78 -7.21 8.78
N CYS A 134 23.75 -6.07 8.10
CA CYS A 134 23.26 -4.81 8.69
C CYS A 134 22.41 -4.00 7.69
N TYR A 135 21.10 -4.07 7.84
CA TYR A 135 20.16 -3.21 7.15
C TYR A 135 19.63 -2.15 8.11
N SER A 136 19.95 -0.88 7.87
CA SER A 136 19.47 0.24 8.66
C SER A 136 18.87 1.33 7.76
N PRO A 137 17.99 2.22 8.26
CA PRO A 137 17.49 3.34 7.47
C PRO A 137 18.60 4.27 6.92
N LYS A 138 19.78 4.28 7.56
CA LYS A 138 20.94 5.06 7.12
C LYS A 138 21.74 4.40 6.00
N THR A 139 21.74 3.04 5.93
CA THR A 139 22.54 2.26 4.97
C THR A 139 21.72 1.79 3.76
N VAL A 140 20.40 1.69 3.91
CA VAL A 140 19.46 1.36 2.84
C VAL A 140 19.00 2.64 2.16
N PHE A 141 19.06 2.66 0.82
CA PHE A 141 18.59 3.77 0.00
C PHE A 141 17.26 3.44 -0.63
N ALA A 142 16.45 4.47 -0.91
CA ALA A 142 15.23 4.36 -1.68
C ALA A 142 15.42 5.03 -3.04
N ARG A 143 15.05 4.34 -4.13
CA ARG A 143 15.00 4.91 -5.47
C ARG A 143 13.79 5.84 -5.56
N LYS A 144 14.00 7.07 -6.03
CA LYS A 144 12.88 7.99 -6.29
C LYS A 144 12.09 7.52 -7.52
N GLY A 145 10.80 7.35 -7.33
CA GLY A 145 9.86 6.90 -8.36
C GLY A 145 9.10 5.64 -7.96
N ASP A 146 9.80 4.54 -7.71
CA ASP A 146 9.19 3.26 -7.32
C ASP A 146 9.40 2.91 -5.84
N ASN A 147 10.18 3.70 -5.08
CA ASN A 147 10.56 3.46 -3.69
C ASN A 147 11.22 2.08 -3.46
N SER A 148 11.83 1.50 -4.50
CA SER A 148 12.58 0.26 -4.33
C SER A 148 13.84 0.49 -3.50
N ALA A 149 14.18 -0.48 -2.64
CA ALA A 149 15.39 -0.42 -1.85
C ALA A 149 16.64 -0.69 -2.71
N LEU A 150 17.72 0.04 -2.41
CA LEU A 150 19.03 -0.13 -3.01
C LEU A 150 20.08 -0.25 -1.91
N LEU A 151 21.14 -1.00 -2.14
CA LEU A 151 22.28 -1.14 -1.24
C LEU A 151 23.54 -0.54 -1.84
N LEU A 152 24.30 0.18 -1.01
CA LEU A 152 25.60 0.71 -1.38
C LEU A 152 26.70 -0.33 -1.21
N SER A 153 26.72 -1.00 -0.07
CA SER A 153 27.78 -1.91 0.38
C SER A 153 27.22 -3.32 0.54
N HIS A 154 28.04 -4.32 0.32
CA HIS A 154 27.73 -5.71 0.61
C HIS A 154 27.89 -6.06 2.10
N GLY A 155 28.52 -5.17 2.90
CA GLY A 155 28.64 -5.28 4.34
C GLY A 155 29.59 -6.36 4.86
N SER A 156 29.89 -7.37 4.07
CA SER A 156 30.62 -8.58 4.54
C SER A 156 32.04 -8.33 5.08
N PHE A 157 32.69 -7.24 4.71
CA PHE A 157 34.05 -6.93 5.17
C PHE A 157 34.08 -6.45 6.64
N TYR A 158 32.96 -6.04 7.21
CA TYR A 158 32.87 -5.64 8.63
C TYR A 158 33.11 -6.80 9.59
N LEU A 159 32.90 -8.02 9.14
CA LEU A 159 33.10 -9.23 9.93
C LEU A 159 34.55 -9.42 10.40
N GLY A 160 35.51 -8.72 9.79
CA GLY A 160 36.90 -8.70 10.20
C GLY A 160 37.24 -7.71 11.32
N MET A 161 36.29 -6.90 11.79
CA MET A 161 36.49 -5.93 12.85
C MET A 161 36.51 -6.62 14.23
N ASN A 162 37.41 -6.18 15.12
CA ASN A 162 37.56 -6.79 16.44
C ASN A 162 36.39 -6.48 17.39
N ASP A 163 35.83 -5.28 17.30
CA ASP A 163 34.65 -4.87 18.07
C ASP A 163 33.53 -4.47 17.10
N GLN A 164 32.57 -5.36 16.92
CA GLN A 164 31.43 -5.15 16.06
C GLN A 164 30.46 -4.12 16.63
N ARG A 165 30.30 -4.04 17.96
CA ARG A 165 29.40 -3.08 18.60
C ARG A 165 29.91 -1.66 18.45
N GLU A 166 31.21 -1.45 18.67
CA GLU A 166 31.85 -0.15 18.46
C GLU A 166 31.76 0.27 17.00
N PHE A 167 32.02 -0.66 16.09
CA PHE A 167 31.96 -0.40 14.64
C PHE A 167 30.58 0.05 14.15
N TYR A 168 29.54 -0.70 14.49
CA TYR A 168 28.18 -0.36 14.07
C TYR A 168 27.56 0.81 14.87
N GLY A 169 28.02 1.05 16.11
CA GLY A 169 27.49 2.12 16.96
C GLY A 169 25.98 2.03 17.11
N ASP A 170 25.26 3.11 16.76
CA ASP A 170 23.79 3.14 16.82
C ASP A 170 23.13 2.09 15.90
N ASP A 171 23.77 1.73 14.79
CA ASP A 171 23.25 0.74 13.85
C ASP A 171 23.41 -0.71 14.36
N ALA A 172 24.09 -0.92 15.51
CA ALA A 172 24.22 -2.25 16.13
C ALA A 172 22.85 -2.86 16.53
N GLU A 173 21.82 -2.05 16.72
CA GLU A 173 20.47 -2.54 16.98
C GLU A 173 19.87 -3.34 15.82
N PHE A 174 20.36 -3.13 14.59
CA PHE A 174 19.94 -3.84 13.38
C PHE A 174 20.75 -5.11 13.12
N VAL A 175 21.84 -5.31 13.85
CA VAL A 175 22.75 -6.43 13.67
C VAL A 175 22.38 -7.60 14.59
N ALA A 176 22.42 -8.82 14.04
CA ALA A 176 22.08 -10.02 14.79
C ALA A 176 23.06 -10.24 15.97
N PRO A 177 22.59 -10.73 17.15
CA PRO A 177 23.43 -10.93 18.33
C PRO A 177 24.67 -11.77 18.05
N GLU A 178 24.55 -12.84 17.29
CA GLU A 178 25.66 -13.73 16.94
C GLU A 178 26.74 -13.03 16.09
N VAL A 179 26.39 -12.01 15.31
CA VAL A 179 27.39 -11.20 14.58
C VAL A 179 28.18 -10.34 15.57
N LEU A 180 27.47 -9.70 16.53
CA LEU A 180 28.07 -8.84 17.53
C LEU A 180 28.96 -9.61 18.53
N GLU A 181 28.70 -10.90 18.69
CA GLU A 181 29.39 -11.82 19.62
C GLU A 181 30.40 -12.75 18.94
N HIS A 182 30.71 -12.49 17.65
CA HIS A 182 31.63 -13.33 16.85
C HIS A 182 31.20 -14.79 16.74
N GLY A 183 29.91 -15.06 16.75
CA GLY A 183 29.34 -16.38 16.54
C GLY A 183 29.33 -16.81 15.06
N THR A 184 28.58 -17.86 14.77
CA THR A 184 28.43 -18.37 13.40
C THR A 184 27.51 -17.46 12.60
N ILE A 185 27.98 -17.00 11.44
CA ILE A 185 27.26 -16.08 10.56
C ILE A 185 26.70 -16.82 9.37
N ASP A 186 25.38 -16.89 9.27
CA ASP A 186 24.65 -17.49 8.17
C ASP A 186 23.57 -16.54 7.63
N GLU A 187 22.70 -17.00 6.75
CA GLU A 187 21.65 -16.22 6.10
C GLU A 187 20.60 -15.72 7.10
N ARG A 188 20.49 -16.33 8.28
CA ARG A 188 19.55 -15.94 9.34
C ARG A 188 19.94 -14.63 10.04
N CYS A 189 21.22 -14.23 9.90
CA CYS A 189 21.67 -12.89 10.34
C CYS A 189 21.01 -11.79 9.49
N ASP A 190 20.89 -11.99 8.19
CA ASP A 190 20.20 -11.06 7.29
C ASP A 190 18.69 -11.03 7.56
N VAL A 191 18.08 -12.18 7.86
CA VAL A 191 16.66 -12.26 8.28
C VAL A 191 16.41 -11.41 9.54
N TYR A 192 17.28 -11.53 10.55
CA TYR A 192 17.20 -10.72 11.77
C TYR A 192 17.30 -9.23 11.45
N SER A 193 18.31 -8.85 10.70
CA SER A 193 18.57 -7.47 10.36
C SER A 193 17.41 -6.84 9.55
N ILE A 194 16.88 -7.55 8.56
CA ILE A 194 15.68 -7.12 7.81
C ILE A 194 14.47 -6.99 8.75
N GLY A 195 14.30 -7.92 9.69
CA GLY A 195 13.24 -7.85 10.71
C GLY A 195 13.33 -6.59 11.57
N ARG A 196 14.52 -6.26 12.08
CA ARG A 196 14.78 -5.04 12.88
C ARG A 196 14.60 -3.78 12.04
N PHE A 197 15.07 -3.78 10.81
CA PHE A 197 14.88 -2.70 9.87
C PHE A 197 13.38 -2.40 9.64
N LEU A 198 12.57 -3.43 9.40
CA LEU A 198 11.12 -3.27 9.24
C LEU A 198 10.45 -2.76 10.52
N GLN A 199 10.89 -3.18 11.71
CA GLN A 199 10.41 -2.62 12.98
C GLN A 199 10.68 -1.11 13.06
N ALA A 200 11.88 -0.67 12.68
CA ALA A 200 12.25 0.74 12.70
C ALA A 200 11.42 1.60 11.74
N LEU A 201 11.10 1.06 10.55
CA LEU A 201 10.22 1.76 9.60
C LEU A 201 8.82 2.05 10.17
N PHE A 202 8.32 1.18 11.05
CA PHE A 202 6.98 1.27 11.64
C PHE A 202 6.96 1.79 13.08
N HIS A 203 8.05 2.37 13.56
CA HIS A 203 8.11 2.88 14.93
C HIS A 203 7.00 3.90 15.25
N GLN A 204 6.47 4.59 14.25
CA GLN A 204 5.44 5.62 14.40
C GLN A 204 4.09 5.25 13.77
N SER A 205 3.91 4.04 13.25
CA SER A 205 2.69 3.61 12.57
C SER A 205 2.31 2.16 12.89
N ASP A 206 1.03 1.82 12.68
CA ASP A 206 0.57 0.45 12.88
C ASP A 206 1.14 -0.51 11.82
N LEU A 207 1.85 -1.53 12.32
CA LEU A 207 2.42 -2.58 11.49
C LEU A 207 1.29 -3.47 10.92
N PRO A 208 1.23 -3.69 9.59
CA PRO A 208 0.24 -4.56 9.00
C PRO A 208 0.28 -5.98 9.61
N ILE A 209 -0.90 -6.60 9.80
CA ILE A 209 -1.03 -7.90 10.48
C ILE A 209 -0.15 -8.98 9.83
N ALA A 210 -0.05 -8.98 8.50
CA ALA A 210 0.77 -9.93 7.75
C ALA A 210 2.25 -9.86 8.14
N TYR A 211 2.78 -8.67 8.40
CA TYR A 211 4.16 -8.45 8.79
C TYR A 211 4.43 -8.72 10.26
N ARG A 212 3.46 -8.45 11.14
CA ARG A 212 3.65 -8.52 12.61
C ARG A 212 4.20 -9.85 13.10
N LYS A 213 3.59 -10.96 12.65
CA LYS A 213 4.05 -12.31 13.03
C LYS A 213 5.40 -12.66 12.41
N ALA A 214 5.61 -12.30 11.16
CA ALA A 214 6.85 -12.58 10.45
C ALA A 214 8.03 -11.82 11.06
N ILE A 215 7.87 -10.55 11.35
CA ILE A 215 8.89 -9.73 12.02
C ILE A 215 9.20 -10.29 13.41
N LYS A 216 8.17 -10.62 14.22
CA LYS A 216 8.39 -11.21 15.55
C LYS A 216 9.24 -12.47 15.48
N LYS A 217 9.01 -13.34 14.47
CA LYS A 217 9.83 -14.53 14.25
C LYS A 217 11.23 -14.18 13.75
N ALA A 218 11.35 -13.23 12.82
CA ALA A 218 12.64 -12.84 12.24
C ALA A 218 13.62 -12.28 13.27
N VAL A 219 13.13 -11.51 14.26
CA VAL A 219 13.96 -10.89 15.30
C VAL A 219 14.13 -11.75 16.56
N SER A 220 13.90 -13.05 16.47
CA SER A 220 14.17 -13.99 17.57
C SER A 220 15.65 -13.95 17.94
N GLU A 221 15.98 -14.04 19.24
CA GLU A 221 17.37 -14.08 19.71
C GLU A 221 18.08 -15.33 19.19
N SER A 222 17.41 -16.49 19.27
CA SER A 222 17.94 -17.75 18.74
C SER A 222 17.80 -17.82 17.21
N PRO A 223 18.91 -18.03 16.47
CA PRO A 223 18.87 -18.20 15.02
C PRO A 223 17.96 -19.34 14.55
N GLU A 224 17.83 -20.43 15.35
CA GLU A 224 17.00 -21.59 15.00
C GLU A 224 15.51 -21.25 14.96
N ASP A 225 15.07 -20.25 15.72
CA ASP A 225 13.68 -19.82 15.77
C ASP A 225 13.31 -18.87 14.63
N ARG A 226 14.29 -18.37 13.87
CA ARG A 226 14.08 -17.48 12.73
C ARG A 226 13.65 -18.21 11.47
N PHE A 227 13.40 -17.48 10.41
CA PHE A 227 13.32 -18.05 9.06
C PHE A 227 14.71 -18.42 8.57
N SER A 228 14.81 -19.46 7.77
CA SER A 228 16.09 -19.91 7.22
C SER A 228 16.66 -18.90 6.21
N THR A 229 15.78 -18.26 5.43
CA THR A 229 16.15 -17.28 4.40
C THR A 229 15.19 -16.08 4.39
N PRO A 230 15.59 -14.92 3.86
CA PRO A 230 14.68 -13.78 3.62
C PRO A 230 13.49 -14.15 2.72
N THR A 231 13.72 -15.04 1.73
CA THR A 231 12.66 -15.57 0.84
C THR A 231 11.60 -16.36 1.62
N ASP A 232 11.98 -17.13 2.63
CA ASP A 232 11.00 -17.86 3.46
C ASP A 232 10.18 -16.91 4.32
N MET A 233 10.78 -15.84 4.82
CA MET A 233 10.06 -14.73 5.48
C MET A 233 9.04 -14.09 4.52
N GLN A 234 9.42 -13.80 3.29
CA GLN A 234 8.55 -13.24 2.24
C GLN A 234 7.36 -14.15 1.94
N LYS A 235 7.60 -15.45 1.75
CA LYS A 235 6.54 -16.46 1.53
C LYS A 235 5.55 -16.50 2.69
N ALA A 236 6.05 -16.43 3.93
CA ALA A 236 5.19 -16.41 5.11
C ALA A 236 4.28 -15.17 5.15
N ILE A 237 4.80 -13.97 4.84
CA ILE A 237 4.04 -12.73 4.75
C ILE A 237 2.98 -12.82 3.64
N THR A 238 3.39 -13.28 2.44
CA THR A 238 2.49 -13.41 1.29
C THR A 238 1.36 -14.41 1.57
N LYS A 239 1.66 -15.54 2.24
CA LYS A 239 0.65 -16.52 2.63
C LYS A 239 -0.40 -15.93 3.57
N VAL A 240 0.01 -15.15 4.57
CA VAL A 240 -0.92 -14.49 5.51
C VAL A 240 -1.75 -13.45 4.78
N SER A 241 -1.14 -12.62 3.93
CA SER A 241 -1.84 -11.61 3.13
C SER A 241 -2.88 -12.25 2.20
N GLY A 242 -2.52 -13.36 1.53
CA GLY A 242 -3.44 -14.13 0.69
C GLY A 242 -4.57 -14.76 1.48
N GLY A 243 -4.28 -15.33 2.66
CA GLY A 243 -5.28 -15.90 3.56
C GLY A 243 -6.29 -14.86 4.04
N ILE A 244 -5.83 -13.68 4.43
CA ILE A 244 -6.72 -12.58 4.87
C ILE A 244 -7.64 -12.16 3.72
N ARG A 245 -7.12 -11.97 2.50
CA ARG A 245 -7.94 -11.63 1.33
C ARG A 245 -8.99 -12.70 1.05
N SER A 246 -8.63 -13.98 1.13
CA SER A 246 -9.56 -15.11 0.93
C SER A 246 -10.67 -15.11 1.99
N ILE A 247 -10.33 -14.88 3.27
CA ILE A 247 -11.32 -14.81 4.36
C ILE A 247 -12.27 -13.64 4.15
N VAL A 248 -11.76 -12.46 3.80
CA VAL A 248 -12.59 -11.29 3.52
C VAL A 248 -13.54 -11.56 2.35
N THR A 249 -13.04 -12.13 1.25
CA THR A 249 -13.88 -12.52 0.11
C THR A 249 -14.96 -13.53 0.50
N PHE A 250 -14.59 -14.53 1.32
CA PHE A 250 -15.54 -15.53 1.81
C PHE A 250 -16.62 -14.92 2.72
N VAL A 251 -16.25 -14.00 3.62
CA VAL A 251 -17.20 -13.30 4.49
C VAL A 251 -18.15 -12.45 3.67
N ILE A 252 -17.65 -11.72 2.67
CA ILE A 252 -18.50 -10.95 1.76
C ILE A 252 -19.48 -11.86 1.02
N ALA A 253 -19.00 -12.98 0.47
CA ALA A 253 -19.86 -13.96 -0.21
C ALA A 253 -20.92 -14.55 0.72
N LEU A 254 -20.56 -14.84 1.99
CA LEU A 254 -21.50 -15.33 3.00
C LEU A 254 -22.56 -14.29 3.33
N VAL A 255 -22.18 -13.02 3.49
CA VAL A 255 -23.14 -11.91 3.75
C VAL A 255 -24.10 -11.76 2.58
N ILE A 256 -23.59 -11.81 1.34
CA ILE A 256 -24.44 -11.77 0.15
C ILE A 256 -25.40 -12.95 0.11
N ALA A 257 -24.94 -14.17 0.42
CA ALA A 257 -25.78 -15.36 0.46
C ALA A 257 -26.90 -15.22 1.53
N LEU A 258 -26.57 -14.71 2.72
CA LEU A 258 -27.55 -14.48 3.78
C LEU A 258 -28.59 -13.41 3.38
N LEU A 259 -28.17 -12.35 2.70
CA LEU A 259 -29.06 -11.34 2.15
C LEU A 259 -30.00 -11.92 1.10
N CYS A 260 -29.49 -12.75 0.19
CA CYS A 260 -30.30 -13.44 -0.81
C CYS A 260 -31.33 -14.37 -0.16
N ILE A 261 -30.93 -15.10 0.91
CA ILE A 261 -31.85 -15.96 1.67
C ILE A 261 -32.93 -15.10 2.37
N GLY A 262 -32.56 -13.96 2.97
CA GLY A 262 -33.50 -13.04 3.58
C GLY A 262 -34.54 -12.51 2.59
N ILE A 263 -34.07 -12.05 1.42
CA ILE A 263 -34.94 -11.59 0.33
C ILE A 263 -35.83 -12.74 -0.19
N TYR A 264 -35.28 -13.96 -0.29
CA TYR A 264 -36.07 -15.12 -0.70
C TYR A 264 -37.24 -15.38 0.25
N PHE A 265 -37.01 -15.36 1.57
CA PHE A 265 -38.09 -15.55 2.55
C PHE A 265 -39.07 -14.38 2.60
N ASP A 266 -38.62 -13.15 2.32
CA ASP A 266 -39.50 -11.97 2.29
C ASP A 266 -40.36 -11.93 1.00
N MET A 267 -39.88 -12.50 -0.09
CA MET A 267 -40.63 -12.62 -1.37
C MET A 267 -41.62 -13.77 -1.41
N PHE A 268 -41.51 -14.76 -0.50
CA PHE A 268 -42.51 -15.79 -0.38
C PHE A 268 -43.53 -15.36 0.69
N PRO A 269 -44.71 -14.79 0.32
CA PRO A 269 -45.76 -14.52 1.30
C PRO A 269 -46.16 -15.86 1.92
N GLU A 270 -46.31 -15.83 3.26
CA GLU A 270 -46.88 -16.97 3.98
C GLU A 270 -48.14 -17.39 3.24
N SER A 271 -48.17 -18.65 2.78
CA SER A 271 -49.36 -19.21 2.15
C SER A 271 -50.48 -19.16 3.18
N ASN A 272 -51.36 -18.16 3.06
CA ASN A 272 -52.58 -18.18 3.84
C ASN A 272 -53.28 -19.54 3.56
N PRO A 273 -53.67 -20.30 4.60
CA PRO A 273 -54.36 -21.54 4.41
C PRO A 273 -55.61 -21.26 3.57
N VAL A 274 -55.69 -21.84 2.40
CA VAL A 274 -56.85 -21.70 1.50
C VAL A 274 -57.98 -22.39 2.23
N GLU A 275 -58.89 -21.60 2.80
CA GLU A 275 -60.12 -22.10 3.36
C GLU A 275 -60.98 -22.58 2.19
N PHE A 276 -61.09 -23.91 2.05
CA PHE A 276 -61.95 -24.53 1.04
C PHE A 276 -63.39 -24.25 1.41
N VAL A 277 -63.96 -23.17 0.90
CA VAL A 277 -65.39 -22.92 0.94
C VAL A 277 -66.03 -23.95 -0.01
N LYS A 278 -66.85 -24.86 0.59
CA LYS A 278 -67.60 -25.84 -0.21
C LYS A 278 -68.47 -25.05 -1.21
N PRO A 279 -68.39 -25.37 -2.53
CA PRO A 279 -69.22 -24.69 -3.52
C PRO A 279 -70.70 -24.97 -3.21
N ALA A 280 -71.53 -23.91 -3.24
CA ALA A 280 -72.97 -24.01 -3.19
C ALA A 280 -73.47 -24.84 -4.35
N PRO A 281 -74.53 -25.62 -4.18
CA PRO A 281 -75.10 -26.45 -5.28
C PRO A 281 -75.56 -25.55 -6.42
N ARG A 282 -74.97 -25.76 -7.61
CA ARG A 282 -75.36 -25.06 -8.84
C ARG A 282 -76.73 -25.56 -9.28
N THR A 283 -77.70 -24.67 -9.40
CA THR A 283 -78.87 -24.86 -10.20
C THR A 283 -78.54 -24.82 -11.69
N PRO A 284 -79.02 -25.69 -12.51
CA PRO A 284 -78.73 -25.70 -13.96
C PRO A 284 -79.56 -24.59 -14.61
N THR A 285 -78.87 -23.58 -15.14
CA THR A 285 -79.46 -22.67 -16.11
C THR A 285 -78.37 -22.26 -17.14
N ASP A 286 -78.69 -22.66 -18.33
CA ASP A 286 -78.37 -22.11 -19.63
C ASP A 286 -76.92 -21.98 -20.10
N ASP A 287 -76.68 -22.74 -21.14
CA ASP A 287 -75.87 -22.49 -22.31
C ASP A 287 -75.86 -21.01 -22.69
N LEU A 288 -74.79 -20.36 -22.45
CA LEU A 288 -74.32 -19.18 -23.19
C LEU A 288 -72.86 -18.95 -22.81
N LEU A 289 -72.00 -19.44 -23.68
CA LEU A 289 -70.76 -18.79 -24.09
C LEU A 289 -69.87 -19.82 -24.76
N ASP A 290 -70.27 -20.15 -25.96
CA ASP A 290 -69.33 -20.57 -26.99
C ASP A 290 -68.68 -19.29 -27.52
N ASP A 291 -67.77 -18.71 -26.74
CA ASP A 291 -66.82 -17.71 -27.24
C ASP A 291 -65.49 -18.41 -27.35
N GLY A 292 -65.13 -18.70 -28.58
CA GLY A 292 -63.89 -19.29 -28.96
C GLY A 292 -62.68 -18.48 -28.49
N PHE A 293 -62.31 -18.76 -27.27
CA PHE A 293 -61.07 -18.26 -26.72
C PHE A 293 -59.95 -19.22 -27.10
N ASP A 294 -59.15 -18.87 -28.14
CA ASP A 294 -57.98 -19.59 -28.54
C ASP A 294 -56.75 -19.09 -27.70
N PRO A 295 -56.17 -19.93 -26.82
CA PRO A 295 -55.00 -19.55 -26.03
C PRO A 295 -53.77 -19.19 -26.91
N ALA A 296 -53.79 -19.55 -28.20
CA ALA A 296 -52.71 -19.23 -29.13
C ALA A 296 -52.68 -17.75 -29.53
N GLU A 297 -53.79 -17.00 -29.39
CA GLU A 297 -53.82 -15.55 -29.66
C GLU A 297 -53.11 -14.72 -28.56
N LEU A 298 -52.79 -15.31 -27.41
CA LEU A 298 -52.04 -14.66 -26.34
C LEU A 298 -50.55 -14.97 -26.35
N GLY A 299 -50.04 -15.65 -27.42
CA GLY A 299 -48.61 -15.87 -27.57
C GLY A 299 -47.99 -16.85 -26.57
N VAL A 300 -48.80 -17.67 -25.87
CA VAL A 300 -48.29 -18.70 -24.98
C VAL A 300 -48.13 -20.00 -25.76
N THR A 301 -46.97 -20.17 -26.36
CA THR A 301 -46.56 -21.48 -26.91
C THR A 301 -45.91 -22.28 -25.79
N SER A 302 -46.45 -23.49 -25.55
CA SER A 302 -45.95 -24.46 -24.60
C SER A 302 -44.73 -25.22 -25.15
N ASP A 303 -43.64 -24.54 -25.41
CA ASP A 303 -42.36 -25.18 -25.63
C ASP A 303 -41.31 -24.46 -24.79
N GLY A 304 -40.72 -25.23 -23.86
CA GLY A 304 -39.73 -24.76 -22.88
C GLY A 304 -38.44 -24.28 -23.53
N ASP A 305 -38.45 -23.04 -23.98
CA ASP A 305 -37.21 -22.38 -24.36
C ASP A 305 -37.20 -20.95 -23.82
N SER A 306 -36.03 -20.61 -23.30
CA SER A 306 -35.55 -19.38 -22.78
C SER A 306 -36.32 -18.13 -23.26
N LEU A 307 -36.85 -17.35 -22.32
CA LEU A 307 -37.37 -15.99 -22.59
C LEU A 307 -36.25 -15.14 -23.21
N VAL A 308 -36.20 -15.05 -24.50
CA VAL A 308 -35.44 -14.00 -25.19
C VAL A 308 -36.21 -12.70 -24.95
N VAL A 309 -35.82 -11.99 -23.92
CA VAL A 309 -36.31 -10.61 -23.66
C VAL A 309 -35.85 -9.78 -24.86
N ASP A 310 -36.79 -9.17 -25.59
CA ASP A 310 -36.40 -8.31 -26.71
C ASP A 310 -35.58 -7.11 -26.23
N GLU A 311 -34.72 -6.58 -27.10
CA GLU A 311 -33.84 -5.45 -26.77
C GLU A 311 -34.61 -4.20 -26.26
N ALA A 312 -35.85 -4.01 -26.64
CA ALA A 312 -36.67 -2.88 -26.21
C ALA A 312 -37.10 -3.04 -24.76
N THR A 313 -37.55 -4.25 -24.37
CA THR A 313 -37.92 -4.59 -23.01
C THR A 313 -36.71 -4.54 -22.09
N GLN A 314 -35.54 -4.96 -22.55
CA GLN A 314 -34.28 -4.88 -21.77
C GLN A 314 -33.87 -3.43 -21.52
N ARG A 315 -33.96 -2.55 -22.49
CA ARG A 315 -33.70 -1.10 -22.35
C ARG A 315 -34.68 -0.42 -21.39
N ASP A 316 -35.94 -0.81 -21.41
CA ASP A 316 -36.95 -0.29 -20.47
C ASP A 316 -36.65 -0.73 -19.02
N PHE A 317 -36.18 -1.96 -18.82
CA PHE A 317 -35.73 -2.44 -17.52
C PHE A 317 -34.51 -1.67 -17.02
N GLU A 318 -33.49 -1.49 -17.87
CA GLU A 318 -32.31 -0.73 -17.53
C GLU A 318 -32.64 0.73 -17.20
N ALA A 319 -33.51 1.36 -17.97
CA ALA A 319 -33.95 2.74 -17.72
C ALA A 319 -34.69 2.88 -16.37
N LYS A 320 -35.57 1.93 -16.03
CA LYS A 320 -36.23 1.90 -14.72
C LYS A 320 -35.26 1.64 -13.58
N ALA A 321 -34.31 0.74 -13.76
CA ALA A 321 -33.25 0.46 -12.79
C ALA A 321 -32.42 1.72 -12.49
N GLU A 322 -32.04 2.45 -13.53
CA GLU A 322 -31.33 3.73 -13.38
C GLU A 322 -32.17 4.78 -12.65
N GLU A 323 -33.45 4.90 -12.96
CA GLU A 323 -34.35 5.86 -12.31
C GLU A 323 -34.49 5.57 -10.79
N ILE A 324 -34.68 4.28 -10.43
CA ILE A 324 -34.78 3.84 -9.05
C ILE A 324 -33.47 4.11 -8.30
N PHE A 325 -32.33 3.78 -8.93
CA PHE A 325 -31.00 4.05 -8.35
C PHE A 325 -30.79 5.55 -8.16
N ARG A 326 -31.02 6.38 -9.17
CA ARG A 326 -30.88 7.84 -9.10
C ARG A 326 -31.68 8.41 -7.91
N LYS A 327 -32.94 8.04 -7.79
CA LYS A 327 -33.84 8.55 -6.74
C LYS A 327 -33.40 8.14 -5.34
N LYS A 328 -32.99 6.89 -5.16
CA LYS A 328 -32.53 6.37 -3.86
C LYS A 328 -31.15 6.94 -3.49
N TYR A 329 -30.22 6.93 -4.43
CA TYR A 329 -28.84 7.39 -4.21
C TYR A 329 -28.79 8.90 -3.96
N GLU A 330 -29.56 9.69 -4.69
CA GLU A 330 -29.65 11.15 -4.48
C GLU A 330 -30.05 11.49 -3.04
N LYS A 331 -31.06 10.80 -2.50
CA LYS A 331 -31.50 10.99 -1.12
C LYS A 331 -30.43 10.66 -0.08
N GLU A 332 -29.74 9.55 -0.26
CA GLU A 332 -28.68 9.13 0.64
C GLU A 332 -27.43 10.00 0.49
N ALA A 333 -27.02 10.32 -0.73
CA ALA A 333 -25.89 11.22 -0.99
C ALA A 333 -26.13 12.62 -0.39
N ASP A 334 -27.34 13.17 -0.52
CA ASP A 334 -27.69 14.44 0.11
C ASP A 334 -27.57 14.38 1.65
N ARG A 335 -28.07 13.30 2.26
CA ARG A 335 -27.96 13.05 3.70
C ARG A 335 -26.50 12.97 4.16
N ILE A 336 -25.68 12.22 3.44
CA ILE A 336 -24.27 11.99 3.75
C ILE A 336 -23.47 13.30 3.58
N LEU A 337 -23.60 13.97 2.44
CA LEU A 337 -22.89 15.22 2.14
C LEU A 337 -23.31 16.37 3.07
N SER A 338 -24.55 16.38 3.59
CA SER A 338 -25.00 17.37 4.57
C SER A 338 -24.22 17.31 5.88
N LYS A 339 -23.57 16.20 6.20
CA LYS A 339 -22.73 16.06 7.40
C LYS A 339 -21.52 16.99 7.34
N ILE A 340 -20.88 17.11 6.16
CA ILE A 340 -19.67 17.94 5.95
C ILE A 340 -19.97 19.30 5.37
N TYR A 341 -20.99 19.45 4.50
CA TYR A 341 -21.40 20.72 3.93
C TYR A 341 -22.42 21.43 4.82
N ASN A 342 -22.01 21.86 6.02
CA ASN A 342 -22.79 22.69 6.91
C ASN A 342 -21.93 23.79 7.53
N LYS A 343 -22.58 24.89 7.99
CA LYS A 343 -21.86 26.08 8.53
C LYS A 343 -20.99 25.76 9.75
N GLN A 344 -21.35 24.77 10.53
CA GLN A 344 -20.60 24.38 11.73
C GLN A 344 -19.34 23.62 11.38
N TYR A 345 -19.39 22.77 10.34
CA TYR A 345 -18.24 21.98 9.88
C TYR A 345 -17.24 22.80 9.08
N MET A 346 -17.72 23.74 8.27
CA MET A 346 -16.85 24.63 7.47
C MET A 346 -15.97 25.55 8.34
N ASN A 347 -16.36 25.77 9.61
CA ASN A 347 -15.58 26.51 10.60
C ASN A 347 -14.67 25.62 11.46
N SER A 348 -14.61 24.33 11.19
CA SER A 348 -13.75 23.39 11.93
C SER A 348 -12.31 23.44 11.42
N SER A 349 -11.37 22.86 12.19
CA SER A 349 -9.96 22.78 11.76
C SER A 349 -9.83 21.93 10.49
N GLU A 350 -8.94 22.34 9.57
CA GLU A 350 -8.66 21.67 8.30
C GLU A 350 -8.42 20.15 8.46
N LYS A 351 -7.68 19.76 9.51
CA LYS A 351 -7.41 18.35 9.82
C LYS A 351 -8.67 17.55 10.15
N LYS A 352 -9.64 18.18 10.84
CA LYS A 352 -10.92 17.53 11.18
C LYS A 352 -11.81 17.41 9.95
N PHE A 353 -11.82 18.44 9.10
CA PHE A 353 -12.55 18.44 7.84
C PHE A 353 -12.04 17.35 6.89
N LEU A 354 -10.71 17.18 6.74
CA LEU A 354 -10.10 16.14 5.92
C LEU A 354 -10.48 14.73 6.39
N ALA A 355 -10.35 14.45 7.69
CA ALA A 355 -10.69 13.13 8.24
C ALA A 355 -12.17 12.75 8.04
N GLU A 356 -13.08 13.71 8.20
CA GLU A 356 -14.52 13.48 7.99
C GLU A 356 -14.87 13.37 6.50
N SER A 357 -14.13 14.07 5.64
CA SER A 357 -14.29 13.95 4.18
C SER A 357 -13.90 12.55 3.70
N GLU A 358 -12.82 11.96 4.24
CA GLU A 358 -12.44 10.57 3.93
C GLU A 358 -13.54 9.59 4.35
N MET A 359 -14.06 9.70 5.57
CA MET A 359 -15.17 8.85 6.05
C MET A 359 -16.44 9.02 5.20
N THR A 360 -16.72 10.24 4.75
CA THR A 360 -17.85 10.56 3.88
C THR A 360 -17.71 9.92 2.50
N ILE A 361 -16.50 9.92 1.93
CA ILE A 361 -16.22 9.24 0.64
C ILE A 361 -16.45 7.75 0.77
N ASP A 362 -15.95 7.12 1.84
CA ASP A 362 -16.14 5.69 2.08
C ASP A 362 -17.63 5.33 2.25
N GLU A 363 -18.42 6.17 2.98
CA GLU A 363 -19.85 5.96 3.14
C GLU A 363 -20.60 6.10 1.80
N LEU A 364 -20.25 7.09 0.98
CA LEU A 364 -20.83 7.28 -0.37
C LEU A 364 -20.53 6.10 -1.30
N MET A 365 -19.30 5.61 -1.30
CA MET A 365 -18.90 4.46 -2.12
C MET A 365 -19.63 3.18 -1.68
N LYS A 366 -19.80 2.98 -0.37
CA LYS A 366 -20.53 1.86 0.17
C LYS A 366 -22.01 1.88 -0.28
N VAL A 367 -22.70 3.01 -0.08
CA VAL A 367 -24.09 3.19 -0.49
C VAL A 367 -24.28 3.06 -2.00
N GLN A 368 -23.30 3.56 -2.81
CA GLN A 368 -23.32 3.39 -4.26
C GLN A 368 -23.27 1.93 -4.67
N SER A 369 -22.37 1.15 -4.04
CA SER A 369 -22.23 -0.27 -4.33
C SER A 369 -23.47 -1.07 -3.93
N GLU A 370 -24.05 -0.79 -2.75
CA GLU A 370 -25.25 -1.45 -2.25
C GLU A 370 -26.47 -1.15 -3.14
N LEU A 371 -26.77 0.12 -3.38
CA LEU A 371 -27.93 0.50 -4.19
C LEU A 371 -27.77 0.16 -5.69
N GLY A 372 -26.55 0.16 -6.22
CA GLY A 372 -26.26 -0.27 -7.59
C GLY A 372 -26.54 -1.75 -7.79
N SER A 373 -26.12 -2.58 -6.83
CA SER A 373 -26.41 -4.01 -6.82
C SER A 373 -27.90 -4.29 -6.67
N ASP A 374 -28.58 -3.59 -5.74
CA ASP A 374 -30.03 -3.74 -5.52
C ASP A 374 -30.89 -3.34 -6.74
N ALA A 375 -30.41 -2.37 -7.50
CA ALA A 375 -31.05 -1.95 -8.74
C ALA A 375 -30.69 -2.84 -9.96
N GLY A 376 -29.76 -3.77 -9.81
CA GLY A 376 -29.28 -4.62 -10.93
C GLY A 376 -28.41 -3.88 -11.93
N LEU A 377 -27.78 -2.76 -11.56
CA LEU A 377 -26.88 -1.99 -12.42
C LEU A 377 -25.46 -2.54 -12.39
N SER A 378 -24.75 -2.44 -13.51
CA SER A 378 -23.32 -2.75 -13.53
C SER A 378 -22.55 -1.78 -12.62
N PRO A 379 -21.41 -2.21 -12.03
CA PRO A 379 -20.57 -1.35 -11.19
C PRO A 379 -20.15 -0.06 -11.90
N GLU A 380 -19.79 -0.15 -13.18
CA GLU A 380 -19.36 1.01 -13.98
C GLU A 380 -20.52 1.99 -14.20
N ARG A 381 -21.73 1.47 -14.48
CA ARG A 381 -22.89 2.31 -14.72
C ARG A 381 -23.37 3.01 -13.44
N SER A 382 -23.44 2.28 -12.33
CA SER A 382 -23.81 2.84 -11.03
C SER A 382 -22.80 3.89 -10.55
N GLN A 383 -21.49 3.69 -10.80
CA GLN A 383 -20.44 4.65 -10.47
C GLN A 383 -20.56 5.95 -11.28
N LEU A 384 -20.84 5.85 -12.58
CA LEU A 384 -21.00 7.02 -13.45
C LEU A 384 -22.18 7.88 -12.99
N ILE A 385 -23.34 7.27 -12.70
CA ILE A 385 -24.53 7.96 -12.21
C ILE A 385 -24.28 8.55 -10.83
N ALA A 386 -23.61 7.82 -9.94
CA ALA A 386 -23.29 8.31 -8.60
C ALA A 386 -22.38 9.55 -8.64
N THR A 387 -21.37 9.55 -9.52
CA THR A 387 -20.47 10.71 -9.70
C THR A 387 -21.25 11.95 -10.14
N GLU A 388 -22.13 11.83 -11.13
CA GLU A 388 -22.99 12.91 -11.60
C GLU A 388 -23.86 13.50 -10.48
N ILE A 389 -24.45 12.63 -9.65
CA ILE A 389 -25.29 13.04 -8.52
C ILE A 389 -24.47 13.75 -7.44
N ILE A 390 -23.30 13.20 -7.07
CA ILE A 390 -22.41 13.79 -6.07
C ILE A 390 -21.94 15.19 -6.51
N GLU A 391 -21.52 15.35 -7.75
CA GLU A 391 -21.11 16.65 -8.29
C GLU A 391 -22.24 17.67 -8.21
N ARG A 392 -23.44 17.29 -8.66
CA ARG A 392 -24.61 18.16 -8.64
C ARG A 392 -24.98 18.61 -7.22
N ILE A 393 -25.05 17.66 -6.27
CA ILE A 393 -25.39 17.97 -4.86
C ILE A 393 -24.28 18.81 -4.22
N THR A 394 -23.01 18.51 -4.47
CA THR A 394 -21.87 19.28 -3.96
C THR A 394 -21.90 20.71 -4.43
N ASP A 395 -22.16 20.94 -5.71
CA ASP A 395 -22.27 22.28 -6.28
C ASP A 395 -23.48 23.06 -5.74
N GLN A 396 -24.60 22.38 -5.52
CA GLN A 396 -25.76 22.98 -4.88
C GLN A 396 -25.45 23.41 -3.44
N LYS A 397 -24.85 22.53 -2.64
CA LYS A 397 -24.47 22.84 -1.25
C LYS A 397 -23.41 23.93 -1.15
N LYS A 398 -22.44 23.96 -2.07
CA LYS A 398 -21.47 25.06 -2.15
C LYS A 398 -22.15 26.42 -2.43
N LYS A 399 -23.12 26.45 -3.34
CA LYS A 399 -23.92 27.65 -3.62
C LYS A 399 -24.75 28.09 -2.40
N GLU A 400 -25.39 27.18 -1.72
CA GLU A 400 -26.18 27.44 -0.50
C GLU A 400 -25.31 27.99 0.65
N LEU A 401 -24.06 27.55 0.74
CA LEU A 401 -23.08 28.02 1.72
C LEU A 401 -22.34 29.31 1.29
N GLY A 402 -22.62 29.84 0.10
CA GLY A 402 -21.98 31.06 -0.43
C GLY A 402 -20.52 30.86 -0.86
N LEU A 403 -20.11 29.60 -1.07
CA LEU A 403 -18.77 29.24 -1.54
C LEU A 403 -18.72 29.35 -3.06
N ASN A 404 -18.53 30.56 -3.59
CA ASN A 404 -18.34 30.74 -5.02
C ASN A 404 -17.02 30.10 -5.50
N ASN A 405 -16.98 29.60 -6.74
CA ASN A 405 -15.95 28.81 -7.45
C ASN A 405 -14.51 29.42 -7.49
N HIS A 406 -13.92 29.82 -6.36
CA HIS A 406 -12.53 30.29 -6.28
C HIS A 406 -11.76 29.66 -5.12
N MET A 407 -11.79 28.33 -5.02
CA MET A 407 -10.72 27.58 -4.36
C MET A 407 -10.18 26.50 -5.31
N GLY A 408 -9.59 26.95 -6.42
CA GLY A 408 -8.45 26.25 -6.97
C GLY A 408 -7.37 26.30 -5.90
N VAL A 409 -6.85 25.16 -5.50
CA VAL A 409 -5.72 25.03 -4.60
C VAL A 409 -4.56 25.83 -5.17
N GLN A 410 -4.41 27.10 -4.77
CA GLN A 410 -3.17 27.83 -4.92
C GLN A 410 -2.23 27.31 -3.81
N LEU A 411 -1.33 26.43 -4.20
CA LEU A 411 -0.12 26.15 -3.45
C LEU A 411 0.57 27.50 -3.19
N PRO A 412 0.93 27.84 -1.93
CA PRO A 412 1.61 29.08 -1.66
C PRO A 412 2.92 29.11 -2.41
N ALA A 413 3.08 30.12 -3.27
CA ALA A 413 4.34 30.44 -3.91
C ALA A 413 5.38 30.68 -2.82
N LYS A 414 6.46 29.92 -2.84
CA LYS A 414 7.64 30.15 -2.00
C LYS A 414 8.15 31.56 -2.23
N LYS A 415 8.14 32.36 -1.16
CA LYS A 415 9.06 33.49 -0.99
C LYS A 415 10.35 33.00 -0.33
#